data_8f2920a2acd28eb742411189b1c43751
#
_entry.id   8f2920a2acd28eb742411189b1c43751
#
_cell.length_a   1.000
_cell.length_b   1.000
_cell.length_c   1.000
_cell.angle_alpha   90.00
_cell.angle_beta   90.00
_cell.angle_gamma   90.00
#
_symmetry.space_group_name_H-M   'P 1'
#
loop_
_entity.id
_entity.type
_entity.pdbx_description
1 polymer ?
#
loop_
_entity_poly.entity_id
_entity_poly.type
_entity_poly.pdbx_seq_one_letter_code
_entity_poly.pdbx_strand_id
1 'polypeptide(L)'
;MNKILKNFDGFKLITTPAIIVVFLLFASMLVFYFVSSYPAIERYGIDLFIKNVWIAAEEASKEVYGLAAPIWGSIYTSIIAVIFAVPISIAYAIYVNDYAPQKLKYPLIVISDIMAGLPTIIYGIWGALILIPLLRDYIMKFLYENFSFIPLFSYPPITGYCYLSAGILLGIMVIPFATAIIREAYAMIPTVYKEGLYALGATRYEATKVLIGYIKPAILSGFILAFGRALGETVAVSLVIGNSFNLTYKLFAPGYTISSLIANQFGNASIYQYMTPTLYAGGLVLFLIGLVVNIIGLYYLKRWRSHVSH
;
A
#
# COMPACT_ATOMS: atom_id res chain seq x y z
N MET A 1 15.92 24.90 43.47
CA MET A 1 16.35 23.54 43.11
C MET A 1 15.27 22.47 43.20
N ASN A 2 14.22 22.65 44.05
CA ASN A 2 13.18 21.60 44.23
C ASN A 2 11.96 21.59 43.27
N LYS A 3 11.84 22.55 42.35
CA LYS A 3 10.76 22.56 41.35
C LYS A 3 11.08 21.81 40.04
N ILE A 4 12.36 21.61 39.74
CA ILE A 4 12.80 20.91 38.51
C ILE A 4 12.75 19.39 38.73
N LEU A 5 12.94 18.89 39.94
CA LEU A 5 12.94 17.46 40.25
C LEU A 5 11.53 16.86 40.42
N LYS A 6 10.48 17.67 40.54
CA LYS A 6 9.10 17.19 40.80
C LYS A 6 8.35 16.71 39.51
N ASN A 7 8.92 16.93 38.32
CA ASN A 7 8.36 16.49 37.04
C ASN A 7 9.20 15.46 36.29
N PHE A 8 10.12 14.78 36.96
CA PHE A 8 10.87 13.67 36.38
C PHE A 8 10.00 12.40 36.41
N ASP A 9 9.09 12.29 35.43
CA ASP A 9 8.36 11.08 35.16
C ASP A 9 9.36 10.00 34.73
N GLY A 10 9.63 9.00 35.58
CA GLY A 10 10.55 7.89 35.26
C GLY A 10 10.20 7.21 33.91
N PHE A 11 8.93 7.25 33.53
CA PHE A 11 8.46 6.80 32.23
C PHE A 11 9.02 7.65 31.09
N LYS A 12 9.08 8.98 31.22
CA LYS A 12 9.69 9.88 30.20
C LYS A 12 11.18 9.64 30.05
N LEU A 13 11.87 9.32 31.15
CA LEU A 13 13.30 9.02 31.12
C LEU A 13 13.61 7.77 30.26
N ILE A 14 12.75 6.77 30.28
CA ILE A 14 12.91 5.54 29.50
C ILE A 14 12.41 5.71 28.05
N THR A 15 11.30 6.40 27.85
CA THR A 15 10.67 6.53 26.53
C THR A 15 11.36 7.54 25.64
N THR A 16 11.91 8.64 26.19
CA THR A 16 12.60 9.67 25.37
C THR A 16 13.81 9.13 24.61
N PRO A 17 14.75 8.35 25.22
CA PRO A 17 15.84 7.74 24.48
C PRO A 17 15.35 6.80 23.37
N ALA A 18 14.32 6.00 23.61
CA ALA A 18 13.74 5.12 22.61
C ALA A 18 13.21 5.90 21.38
N ILE A 19 12.50 7.00 21.62
CA ILE A 19 12.03 7.90 20.55
C ILE A 19 13.21 8.49 19.75
N ILE A 20 14.24 8.95 20.45
CA ILE A 20 15.44 9.52 19.81
C ILE A 20 16.13 8.46 18.95
N VAL A 21 16.31 7.24 19.46
CA VAL A 21 16.90 6.12 18.70
C VAL A 21 16.11 5.82 17.43
N VAL A 22 14.79 5.72 17.51
CA VAL A 22 13.93 5.47 16.33
C VAL A 22 14.08 6.61 15.32
N PHE A 23 14.08 7.87 15.77
CA PHE A 23 14.27 9.03 14.90
C PHE A 23 15.65 9.03 14.23
N LEU A 24 16.70 8.73 14.98
CA LEU A 24 18.06 8.65 14.45
C LEU A 24 18.21 7.51 13.43
N LEU A 25 17.61 6.34 13.69
CA LEU A 25 17.60 5.23 12.74
C LEU A 25 16.91 5.63 11.43
N PHE A 26 15.75 6.30 11.53
CA PHE A 26 15.03 6.76 10.36
C PHE A 26 15.81 7.81 9.55
N ALA A 27 16.42 8.78 10.25
CA ALA A 27 17.26 9.78 9.63
C ALA A 27 18.52 9.16 8.99
N SER A 28 19.16 8.21 9.67
CA SER A 28 20.33 7.49 9.14
C SER A 28 20.00 6.67 7.89
N MET A 29 18.84 6.03 7.82
CA MET A 29 18.38 5.34 6.61
C MET A 29 18.21 6.30 5.44
N LEU A 30 17.60 7.46 5.67
CA LEU A 30 17.41 8.47 4.63
C LEU A 30 18.77 8.98 4.09
N VAL A 31 19.70 9.30 5.01
CA VAL A 31 21.05 9.73 4.63
C VAL A 31 21.78 8.61 3.87
N PHE A 32 21.69 7.37 4.34
CA PHE A 32 22.30 6.21 3.69
C PHE A 32 21.77 6.02 2.25
N TYR A 33 20.46 6.03 2.05
CA TYR A 33 19.88 5.92 0.71
C TYR A 33 20.29 7.06 -0.19
N PHE A 34 20.35 8.30 0.33
CA PHE A 34 20.77 9.48 -0.42
C PHE A 34 22.23 9.37 -0.85
N VAL A 35 23.14 9.07 0.08
CA VAL A 35 24.56 8.93 -0.20
C VAL A 35 24.84 7.77 -1.17
N SER A 36 24.18 6.62 -0.95
CA SER A 36 24.38 5.44 -1.80
C SER A 36 23.78 5.57 -3.20
N SER A 37 22.77 6.43 -3.37
CA SER A 37 22.18 6.74 -4.68
C SER A 37 22.91 7.83 -5.46
N TYR A 38 23.74 8.60 -4.79
CA TYR A 38 24.40 9.78 -5.36
C TYR A 38 25.15 9.49 -6.68
N PRO A 39 25.95 8.39 -6.82
CA PRO A 39 26.64 8.11 -8.07
C PRO A 39 25.72 7.92 -9.28
N ALA A 40 24.53 7.32 -9.08
CA ALA A 40 23.55 7.17 -10.15
C ALA A 40 22.85 8.50 -10.47
N ILE A 41 22.52 9.29 -9.44
CA ILE A 41 21.90 10.62 -9.61
C ILE A 41 22.85 11.58 -10.33
N GLU A 42 24.14 11.58 -9.96
CA GLU A 42 25.15 12.40 -10.62
C GLU A 42 25.32 12.04 -12.10
N ARG A 43 25.35 10.73 -12.42
CA ARG A 43 25.54 10.24 -13.80
C ARG A 43 24.34 10.48 -14.70
N TYR A 44 23.14 10.14 -14.22
CA TYR A 44 21.93 10.11 -15.06
C TYR A 44 21.05 11.36 -14.84
N GLY A 45 21.24 12.09 -13.76
CA GLY A 45 20.42 13.25 -13.44
C GLY A 45 18.94 12.91 -13.33
N ILE A 46 18.10 13.78 -13.92
CA ILE A 46 16.64 13.58 -13.94
C ILE A 46 16.22 12.41 -14.83
N ASP A 47 17.02 12.06 -15.83
CA ASP A 47 16.76 10.94 -16.74
C ASP A 47 16.61 9.61 -16.00
N LEU A 48 17.27 9.45 -14.84
CA LEU A 48 17.12 8.30 -13.96
C LEU A 48 15.65 8.05 -13.57
N PHE A 49 14.87 9.10 -13.38
CA PHE A 49 13.50 8.99 -12.89
C PHE A 49 12.44 9.01 -13.99
N ILE A 50 12.77 9.55 -15.18
CA ILE A 50 11.80 9.73 -16.28
C ILE A 50 12.00 8.76 -17.44
N LYS A 51 13.21 8.19 -17.61
CA LYS A 51 13.46 7.22 -18.69
C LYS A 51 13.01 5.82 -18.29
N ASN A 52 12.56 5.08 -19.32
CA ASN A 52 12.17 3.66 -19.19
C ASN A 52 13.18 2.79 -19.95
N VAL A 53 14.39 2.68 -19.40
CA VAL A 53 15.48 1.90 -19.99
C VAL A 53 16.21 1.15 -18.88
N TRP A 54 16.59 -0.11 -19.15
CA TRP A 54 17.38 -0.91 -18.23
C TRP A 54 18.37 -1.74 -19.01
N ILE A 55 19.61 -1.23 -19.14
CA ILE A 55 20.71 -1.87 -19.86
C ILE A 55 21.86 -2.05 -18.88
N ALA A 56 22.10 -3.30 -18.52
CA ALA A 56 23.28 -3.71 -17.78
C ALA A 56 24.37 -4.08 -18.78
N ALA A 57 25.56 -3.51 -18.65
CA ALA A 57 26.68 -3.77 -19.53
C ALA A 57 27.96 -3.93 -18.71
N GLU A 58 28.91 -4.77 -19.21
CA GLU A 58 30.21 -4.97 -18.55
C GLU A 58 31.04 -3.67 -18.51
N GLU A 59 30.91 -2.85 -19.55
CA GLU A 59 31.52 -1.53 -19.58
C GLU A 59 30.59 -0.51 -18.91
N ALA A 60 31.04 0.12 -17.86
CA ALA A 60 30.31 1.15 -17.13
C ALA A 60 29.82 2.31 -18.02
N SER A 61 30.52 2.60 -19.11
CA SER A 61 30.15 3.64 -20.09
C SER A 61 28.84 3.33 -20.80
N LYS A 62 28.52 2.06 -20.99
CA LYS A 62 27.35 1.55 -21.72
C LYS A 62 26.16 1.23 -20.82
N GLU A 63 26.35 1.26 -19.48
CA GLU A 63 25.25 1.10 -18.56
C GLU A 63 24.27 2.26 -18.65
N VAL A 64 22.97 1.96 -18.80
CA VAL A 64 21.89 2.95 -18.83
C VAL A 64 20.73 2.43 -18.00
N TYR A 65 20.33 3.20 -16.99
CA TYR A 65 19.25 2.84 -16.10
C TYR A 65 18.21 3.95 -15.99
N GLY A 66 16.94 3.53 -15.89
CA GLY A 66 15.81 4.43 -15.70
C GLY A 66 14.70 3.76 -14.85
N LEU A 67 14.13 4.50 -13.95
CA LEU A 67 13.19 4.05 -12.94
C LEU A 67 11.72 4.40 -13.27
N ALA A 68 11.43 4.98 -14.44
CA ALA A 68 10.07 5.45 -14.77
C ALA A 68 9.03 4.32 -14.70
N ALA A 69 9.30 3.14 -15.31
CA ALA A 69 8.36 2.03 -15.26
C ALA A 69 8.17 1.47 -13.84
N PRO A 70 9.22 1.23 -13.01
CA PRO A 70 9.06 0.82 -11.63
C PRO A 70 8.33 1.84 -10.74
N ILE A 71 8.58 3.14 -10.92
CA ILE A 71 7.87 4.20 -10.19
C ILE A 71 6.39 4.18 -10.56
N TRP A 72 6.10 4.18 -11.87
CA TRP A 72 4.72 4.08 -12.37
C TRP A 72 4.03 2.83 -11.84
N GLY A 73 4.66 1.67 -11.97
CA GLY A 73 4.07 0.40 -11.55
C GLY A 73 3.78 0.34 -10.05
N SER A 74 4.64 0.89 -9.19
CA SER A 74 4.38 0.97 -7.76
C SER A 74 3.13 1.79 -7.44
N ILE A 75 3.00 2.96 -8.07
CA ILE A 75 1.84 3.84 -7.87
C ILE A 75 0.59 3.20 -8.47
N TYR A 76 0.68 2.68 -9.68
CA TYR A 76 -0.46 2.15 -10.44
C TYR A 76 -1.05 0.90 -9.77
N THR A 77 -0.23 -0.08 -9.37
CA THR A 77 -0.71 -1.27 -8.66
C THR A 77 -1.31 -0.92 -7.31
N SER A 78 -0.74 0.06 -6.59
CA SER A 78 -1.28 0.50 -5.30
C SER A 78 -2.62 1.23 -5.46
N ILE A 79 -2.82 2.00 -6.53
CA ILE A 79 -4.11 2.61 -6.84
C ILE A 79 -5.15 1.53 -7.14
N ILE A 80 -4.82 0.53 -7.96
CA ILE A 80 -5.72 -0.60 -8.25
C ILE A 80 -6.09 -1.32 -6.95
N ALA A 81 -5.09 -1.59 -6.09
CA ALA A 81 -5.29 -2.24 -4.81
C ALA A 81 -6.28 -1.49 -3.92
N VAL A 82 -6.13 -0.18 -3.80
CA VAL A 82 -7.01 0.67 -2.97
C VAL A 82 -8.42 0.75 -3.56
N ILE A 83 -8.56 0.93 -4.88
CA ILE A 83 -9.87 0.94 -5.54
C ILE A 83 -10.62 -0.37 -5.28
N PHE A 84 -9.93 -1.50 -5.29
CA PHE A 84 -10.53 -2.80 -4.99
C PHE A 84 -10.81 -3.00 -3.50
N ALA A 85 -9.84 -2.68 -2.64
CA ALA A 85 -9.92 -2.95 -1.21
C ALA A 85 -10.91 -2.06 -0.45
N VAL A 86 -11.02 -0.78 -0.85
CA VAL A 86 -11.81 0.24 -0.16
C VAL A 86 -13.28 -0.13 0.01
N PRO A 87 -14.03 -0.42 -1.06
CA PRO A 87 -15.45 -0.74 -0.93
C PRO A 87 -15.68 -1.98 -0.08
N ILE A 88 -14.83 -2.99 -0.26
CA ILE A 88 -14.90 -4.26 0.46
C ILE A 88 -14.64 -4.04 1.95
N SER A 89 -13.59 -3.27 2.30
CA SER A 89 -13.25 -2.98 3.69
C SER A 89 -14.34 -2.19 4.41
N ILE A 90 -14.97 -1.22 3.75
CA ILE A 90 -16.10 -0.47 4.31
C ILE A 90 -17.28 -1.40 4.54
N ALA A 91 -17.68 -2.16 3.53
CA ALA A 91 -18.81 -3.07 3.59
C ALA A 91 -18.61 -4.12 4.70
N TYR A 92 -17.41 -4.69 4.79
CA TYR A 92 -17.08 -5.68 5.81
C TYR A 92 -17.09 -5.07 7.22
N ALA A 93 -16.49 -3.90 7.42
CA ALA A 93 -16.47 -3.23 8.73
C ALA A 93 -17.89 -2.92 9.23
N ILE A 94 -18.75 -2.42 8.36
CA ILE A 94 -20.16 -2.13 8.67
C ILE A 94 -20.91 -3.42 8.97
N TYR A 95 -20.74 -4.45 8.12
CA TYR A 95 -21.42 -5.73 8.32
C TYR A 95 -21.09 -6.32 9.68
N VAL A 96 -19.80 -6.37 10.04
CA VAL A 96 -19.36 -6.93 11.33
C VAL A 96 -19.86 -6.12 12.54
N ASN A 97 -19.93 -4.79 12.44
CA ASN A 97 -20.37 -3.96 13.55
C ASN A 97 -21.88 -3.98 13.76
N ASP A 98 -22.69 -3.88 12.67
CA ASP A 98 -24.12 -3.61 12.77
C ASP A 98 -25.01 -4.75 12.30
N TYR A 99 -24.58 -5.56 11.34
CA TYR A 99 -25.45 -6.55 10.68
C TYR A 99 -25.13 -7.99 11.03
N ALA A 100 -23.89 -8.31 11.39
CA ALA A 100 -23.49 -9.68 11.68
C ALA A 100 -24.22 -10.21 12.93
N PRO A 101 -24.81 -11.42 12.85
CA PRO A 101 -25.35 -12.09 14.03
C PRO A 101 -24.21 -12.33 15.05
N GLN A 102 -24.53 -12.26 16.34
CA GLN A 102 -23.54 -12.36 17.41
C GLN A 102 -22.63 -13.59 17.30
N LYS A 103 -23.17 -14.70 16.80
CA LYS A 103 -22.42 -15.96 16.58
C LYS A 103 -21.35 -15.86 15.48
N LEU A 104 -21.57 -15.00 14.47
CA LEU A 104 -20.66 -14.83 13.32
C LEU A 104 -19.68 -13.67 13.52
N LYS A 105 -19.99 -12.72 14.39
CA LYS A 105 -19.18 -11.51 14.60
C LYS A 105 -17.74 -11.87 15.00
N TYR A 106 -17.57 -12.70 16.00
CA TYR A 106 -16.25 -13.09 16.50
C TYR A 106 -15.44 -13.91 15.47
N PRO A 107 -15.97 -14.97 14.85
CA PRO A 107 -15.28 -15.70 13.78
C PRO A 107 -14.83 -14.81 12.61
N LEU A 108 -15.66 -13.88 12.17
CA LEU A 108 -15.30 -12.96 11.07
C LEU A 108 -14.11 -12.08 11.46
N ILE A 109 -14.12 -11.51 12.66
CA ILE A 109 -13.00 -10.70 13.17
C ILE A 109 -11.72 -11.54 13.20
N VAL A 110 -11.76 -12.74 13.77
CA VAL A 110 -10.61 -13.63 13.89
C VAL A 110 -10.05 -14.01 12.51
N ILE A 111 -10.90 -14.34 11.55
CA ILE A 111 -10.46 -14.64 10.18
C ILE A 111 -9.74 -13.43 9.56
N SER A 112 -10.30 -12.24 9.71
CA SER A 112 -9.68 -11.02 9.21
C SER A 112 -8.31 -10.76 9.85
N ASP A 113 -8.21 -10.96 11.17
CA ASP A 113 -6.96 -10.74 11.90
C ASP A 113 -5.90 -11.80 11.54
N ILE A 114 -6.30 -13.07 11.33
CA ILE A 114 -5.41 -14.13 10.80
C ILE A 114 -4.90 -13.74 9.40
N MET A 115 -5.78 -13.29 8.51
CA MET A 115 -5.38 -12.85 7.18
C MET A 115 -4.38 -11.69 7.22
N ALA A 116 -4.54 -10.73 8.15
CA ALA A 116 -3.57 -9.65 8.32
C ALA A 116 -2.19 -10.13 8.77
N GLY A 117 -2.11 -11.25 9.48
CA GLY A 117 -0.87 -11.84 10.02
C GLY A 117 -0.18 -12.85 9.10
N LEU A 118 -0.77 -13.24 7.97
CA LEU A 118 -0.16 -14.21 7.05
C LEU A 118 1.12 -13.63 6.41
N PRO A 119 2.20 -14.45 6.28
CA PRO A 119 3.38 -14.05 5.52
C PRO A 119 3.03 -13.72 4.06
N THR A 120 3.56 -12.59 3.55
CA THR A 120 3.21 -12.08 2.22
C THR A 120 3.55 -13.03 1.07
N ILE A 121 4.58 -13.88 1.26
CA ILE A 121 4.96 -14.92 0.30
C ILE A 121 3.82 -15.93 0.06
N ILE A 122 3.03 -16.25 1.08
CA ILE A 122 1.87 -17.16 0.94
C ILE A 122 0.84 -16.56 -0.01
N TYR A 123 0.55 -15.28 0.14
CA TYR A 123 -0.31 -14.55 -0.79
C TYR A 123 0.24 -14.54 -2.21
N GLY A 124 1.56 -14.34 -2.36
CA GLY A 124 2.22 -14.35 -3.66
C GLY A 124 2.13 -15.70 -4.37
N ILE A 125 2.41 -16.81 -3.67
CA ILE A 125 2.31 -18.16 -4.23
C ILE A 125 0.85 -18.49 -4.55
N TRP A 126 -0.08 -18.22 -3.64
CA TRP A 126 -1.52 -18.40 -3.88
C TRP A 126 -1.99 -17.55 -5.07
N GLY A 127 -1.50 -16.32 -5.16
CA GLY A 127 -1.79 -15.41 -6.27
C GLY A 127 -1.33 -15.96 -7.61
N ALA A 128 -0.10 -16.46 -7.68
CA ALA A 128 0.47 -17.03 -8.90
C ALA A 128 -0.25 -18.33 -9.34
N LEU A 129 -0.58 -19.22 -8.38
CA LEU A 129 -1.12 -20.54 -8.69
C LEU A 129 -2.65 -20.56 -8.86
N ILE A 130 -3.39 -19.68 -8.17
CA ILE A 130 -4.85 -19.72 -8.12
C ILE A 130 -5.46 -18.43 -8.67
N LEU A 131 -5.05 -17.25 -8.15
CA LEU A 131 -5.68 -15.98 -8.53
C LEU A 131 -5.42 -15.63 -10.00
N ILE A 132 -4.18 -15.78 -10.47
CA ILE A 132 -3.83 -15.46 -11.87
C ILE A 132 -4.60 -16.30 -12.87
N PRO A 133 -4.66 -17.65 -12.79
CA PRO A 133 -5.50 -18.46 -13.68
C PRO A 133 -6.97 -18.05 -13.66
N LEU A 134 -7.54 -17.80 -12.48
CA LEU A 134 -8.92 -17.34 -12.36
C LEU A 134 -9.15 -15.98 -13.04
N LEU A 135 -8.27 -15.02 -12.78
CA LEU A 135 -8.38 -13.69 -13.40
C LEU A 135 -8.18 -13.76 -14.90
N ARG A 136 -7.16 -14.50 -15.37
CA ARG A 136 -6.83 -14.63 -16.80
C ARG A 136 -7.96 -15.25 -17.58
N ASP A 137 -8.45 -16.44 -17.14
CA ASP A 137 -9.32 -17.28 -17.95
C ASP A 137 -10.79 -16.82 -17.93
N TYR A 138 -11.21 -16.17 -16.83
CA TYR A 138 -12.60 -15.72 -16.69
C TYR A 138 -12.76 -14.20 -16.84
N ILE A 139 -11.98 -13.40 -16.12
CA ILE A 139 -12.19 -11.95 -16.06
C ILE A 139 -11.46 -11.23 -17.18
N MET A 140 -10.15 -11.45 -17.32
CA MET A 140 -9.35 -10.71 -18.31
C MET A 140 -9.72 -11.11 -19.73
N LYS A 141 -9.94 -12.41 -19.97
CA LYS A 141 -10.38 -12.91 -21.28
C LYS A 141 -11.72 -12.28 -21.67
N PHE A 142 -12.72 -12.31 -20.78
CA PHE A 142 -14.01 -11.68 -21.01
C PHE A 142 -13.90 -10.18 -21.30
N LEU A 143 -13.12 -9.45 -20.50
CA LEU A 143 -12.90 -8.02 -20.70
C LEU A 143 -12.14 -7.72 -21.99
N TYR A 144 -11.15 -8.51 -22.35
CA TYR A 144 -10.42 -8.36 -23.60
C TYR A 144 -11.30 -8.62 -24.82
N GLU A 145 -12.06 -9.71 -24.85
CA GLU A 145 -12.90 -10.08 -25.98
C GLU A 145 -14.05 -9.10 -26.21
N ASN A 146 -14.65 -8.55 -25.14
CA ASN A 146 -15.84 -7.71 -25.24
C ASN A 146 -15.55 -6.19 -25.13
N PHE A 147 -14.45 -5.79 -24.48
CA PHE A 147 -14.16 -4.40 -24.15
C PHE A 147 -12.75 -3.94 -24.58
N SER A 148 -12.09 -4.65 -25.53
CA SER A 148 -10.76 -4.28 -26.02
C SER A 148 -10.71 -2.92 -26.74
N PHE A 149 -11.87 -2.36 -27.13
CA PHE A 149 -12.01 -1.00 -27.64
C PHE A 149 -11.68 0.07 -26.57
N ILE A 150 -11.77 -0.28 -25.28
CA ILE A 150 -11.30 0.56 -24.19
C ILE A 150 -9.79 0.35 -24.05
N PRO A 151 -8.96 1.40 -24.18
CA PRO A 151 -7.50 1.26 -24.14
C PRO A 151 -6.95 0.54 -22.91
N LEU A 152 -7.67 0.61 -21.78
CA LEU A 152 -7.31 -0.04 -20.52
C LEU A 152 -7.27 -1.58 -20.64
N PHE A 153 -8.15 -2.18 -21.46
CA PHE A 153 -8.30 -3.62 -21.69
C PHE A 153 -7.69 -4.12 -23.00
N SER A 154 -7.01 -3.26 -23.76
CA SER A 154 -6.54 -3.57 -25.12
C SER A 154 -5.29 -4.46 -25.19
N TYR A 155 -4.68 -4.83 -24.05
CA TYR A 155 -3.53 -5.74 -24.00
C TYR A 155 -4.01 -7.19 -23.85
N PRO A 156 -3.55 -8.14 -24.69
CA PRO A 156 -3.97 -9.54 -24.60
C PRO A 156 -3.47 -10.19 -23.30
N PRO A 157 -4.33 -10.88 -22.53
CA PRO A 157 -3.96 -11.49 -21.26
C PRO A 157 -3.28 -12.85 -21.42
N ILE A 158 -2.09 -12.88 -22.06
CA ILE A 158 -1.41 -14.12 -22.44
C ILE A 158 -1.03 -14.95 -21.20
N THR A 159 -0.33 -14.35 -20.27
CA THR A 159 0.17 -15.03 -19.07
C THR A 159 -0.67 -14.76 -17.82
N GLY A 160 -1.36 -13.63 -17.77
CA GLY A 160 -2.07 -13.14 -16.59
C GLY A 160 -1.18 -12.50 -15.52
N TYR A 161 0.14 -12.54 -15.66
CA TYR A 161 1.09 -11.80 -14.82
C TYR A 161 1.12 -10.34 -15.26
N CYS A 162 0.44 -9.45 -14.53
CA CYS A 162 0.18 -8.10 -14.99
C CYS A 162 -0.16 -7.13 -13.85
N TYR A 163 -0.32 -5.85 -14.18
CA TYR A 163 -0.72 -4.81 -13.22
C TYR A 163 -2.03 -5.12 -12.51
N LEU A 164 -3.04 -5.68 -13.23
CA LEU A 164 -4.32 -6.03 -12.62
C LEU A 164 -4.18 -7.13 -11.57
N SER A 165 -3.48 -8.21 -11.89
CA SER A 165 -3.25 -9.33 -10.95
C SER A 165 -2.52 -8.86 -9.71
N ALA A 166 -1.46 -8.06 -9.88
CA ALA A 166 -0.71 -7.48 -8.77
C ALA A 166 -1.60 -6.55 -7.92
N GLY A 167 -2.37 -5.67 -8.55
CA GLY A 167 -3.26 -4.74 -7.85
C GLY A 167 -4.37 -5.44 -7.07
N ILE A 168 -5.02 -6.48 -7.65
CA ILE A 168 -6.05 -7.25 -6.94
C ILE A 168 -5.45 -8.03 -5.78
N LEU A 169 -4.30 -8.69 -5.97
CA LEU A 169 -3.61 -9.41 -4.90
C LEU A 169 -3.26 -8.48 -3.74
N LEU A 170 -2.66 -7.33 -4.03
CA LEU A 170 -2.39 -6.29 -3.05
C LEU A 170 -3.67 -5.83 -2.34
N GLY A 171 -4.75 -5.64 -3.09
CA GLY A 171 -6.06 -5.28 -2.54
C GLY A 171 -6.55 -6.30 -1.52
N ILE A 172 -6.50 -7.60 -1.84
CA ILE A 172 -6.86 -8.69 -0.93
C ILE A 172 -6.03 -8.64 0.36
N MET A 173 -4.72 -8.39 0.25
CA MET A 173 -3.81 -8.29 1.40
C MET A 173 -4.07 -7.06 2.27
N VAL A 174 -4.54 -5.98 1.69
CA VAL A 174 -4.78 -4.71 2.38
C VAL A 174 -6.17 -4.65 3.02
N ILE A 175 -7.16 -5.40 2.52
CA ILE A 175 -8.54 -5.45 3.07
C ILE A 175 -8.55 -5.66 4.59
N PRO A 176 -7.88 -6.66 5.17
CA PRO A 176 -7.93 -6.88 6.63
C PRO A 176 -7.42 -5.67 7.42
N PHE A 177 -6.34 -5.04 6.94
CA PHE A 177 -5.74 -3.87 7.56
C PHE A 177 -6.67 -2.64 7.50
N ALA A 178 -7.21 -2.33 6.33
CA ALA A 178 -8.14 -1.22 6.15
C ALA A 178 -9.43 -1.45 6.95
N THR A 179 -9.94 -2.69 6.96
CA THR A 179 -11.12 -3.10 7.73
C THR A 179 -10.94 -2.87 9.22
N ALA A 180 -9.78 -3.22 9.79
CA ALA A 180 -9.50 -3.01 11.21
C ALA A 180 -9.61 -1.53 11.60
N ILE A 181 -8.99 -0.63 10.82
CA ILE A 181 -9.04 0.81 11.06
C ILE A 181 -10.49 1.35 11.00
N ILE A 182 -11.24 0.94 9.97
CA ILE A 182 -12.62 1.40 9.78
C ILE A 182 -13.53 0.85 10.88
N ARG A 183 -13.38 -0.43 11.23
CA ARG A 183 -14.14 -1.10 12.30
C ARG A 183 -13.94 -0.41 13.65
N GLU A 184 -12.68 -0.10 14.00
CA GLU A 184 -12.36 0.60 15.23
C GLU A 184 -12.93 2.02 15.26
N ALA A 185 -12.78 2.76 14.16
CA ALA A 185 -13.35 4.09 14.05
C ALA A 185 -14.89 4.07 14.18
N TYR A 186 -15.55 3.09 13.57
CA TYR A 186 -17.00 2.93 13.66
C TYR A 186 -17.45 2.54 15.07
N ALA A 187 -16.68 1.70 15.74
CA ALA A 187 -16.98 1.28 17.13
C ALA A 187 -16.80 2.42 18.17
N MET A 188 -15.98 3.44 17.86
CA MET A 188 -15.80 4.62 18.71
C MET A 188 -16.95 5.62 18.63
N ILE A 189 -17.90 5.45 17.72
CA ILE A 189 -19.09 6.32 17.64
C ILE A 189 -19.94 6.10 18.91
N PRO A 190 -20.25 7.17 19.70
CA PRO A 190 -21.08 7.03 20.88
C PRO A 190 -22.46 6.46 20.53
N THR A 191 -22.94 5.50 21.33
CA THR A 191 -24.23 4.83 21.12
C THR A 191 -25.41 5.79 21.07
N VAL A 192 -25.32 6.92 21.80
CA VAL A 192 -26.34 7.99 21.83
C VAL A 192 -26.68 8.52 20.42
N TYR A 193 -25.70 8.61 19.52
CA TYR A 193 -25.98 9.05 18.12
C TYR A 193 -26.84 8.01 17.38
N LYS A 194 -26.54 6.73 17.59
CA LYS A 194 -27.28 5.63 16.97
C LYS A 194 -28.72 5.54 17.53
N GLU A 195 -28.85 5.64 18.85
CA GLU A 195 -30.14 5.64 19.54
C GLU A 195 -30.97 6.86 19.13
N GLY A 196 -30.36 8.04 19.04
CA GLY A 196 -31.02 9.26 18.57
C GLY A 196 -31.56 9.13 17.15
N LEU A 197 -30.80 8.52 16.25
CA LEU A 197 -31.27 8.26 14.88
C LEU A 197 -32.49 7.32 14.86
N TYR A 198 -32.48 6.27 15.66
CA TYR A 198 -33.62 5.36 15.76
C TYR A 198 -34.82 6.02 16.45
N ALA A 199 -34.63 6.88 17.43
CA ALA A 199 -35.70 7.65 18.05
C ALA A 199 -36.40 8.62 17.07
N LEU A 200 -35.64 9.12 16.06
CA LEU A 200 -36.19 9.91 14.94
C LEU A 200 -36.84 9.05 13.84
N GLY A 201 -36.95 7.72 14.02
CA GLY A 201 -37.58 6.81 13.07
C GLY A 201 -36.66 6.36 11.93
N ALA A 202 -35.36 6.61 11.99
CA ALA A 202 -34.44 6.18 10.95
C ALA A 202 -34.37 4.64 10.86
N THR A 203 -34.38 4.13 9.64
CA THR A 203 -34.11 2.71 9.37
C THR A 203 -32.61 2.37 9.63
N ARG A 204 -32.30 1.07 9.75
CA ARG A 204 -30.89 0.65 9.91
C ARG A 204 -30.00 1.20 8.81
N TYR A 205 -30.45 1.20 7.56
CA TYR A 205 -29.69 1.71 6.42
C TYR A 205 -29.42 3.22 6.53
N GLU A 206 -30.43 4.02 6.89
CA GLU A 206 -30.30 5.46 7.05
C GLU A 206 -29.37 5.81 8.21
N ALA A 207 -29.50 5.15 9.34
CA ALA A 207 -28.61 5.30 10.48
C ALA A 207 -27.16 4.98 10.10
N THR A 208 -26.92 3.83 9.45
CA THR A 208 -25.57 3.44 8.97
C THR A 208 -25.00 4.48 8.01
N LYS A 209 -25.79 5.02 7.08
CA LYS A 209 -25.36 6.03 6.11
C LYS A 209 -24.89 7.32 6.81
N VAL A 210 -25.61 7.78 7.82
CA VAL A 210 -25.24 8.96 8.63
C VAL A 210 -23.96 8.67 9.41
N LEU A 211 -23.85 7.51 10.05
CA LEU A 211 -22.68 7.12 10.87
C LEU A 211 -21.41 6.95 10.00
N ILE A 212 -21.52 6.44 8.78
CA ILE A 212 -20.41 6.42 7.80
C ILE A 212 -19.97 7.85 7.48
N GLY A 213 -20.91 8.76 7.29
CA GLY A 213 -20.63 10.19 7.09
C GLY A 213 -19.78 10.78 8.22
N TYR A 214 -20.07 10.40 9.45
CA TYR A 214 -19.36 10.83 10.64
C TYR A 214 -17.90 10.33 10.68
N ILE A 215 -17.62 9.10 10.24
CA ILE A 215 -16.27 8.52 10.22
C ILE A 215 -15.52 8.70 8.90
N LYS A 216 -16.03 9.47 7.94
CA LYS A 216 -15.36 9.71 6.64
C LYS A 216 -13.87 10.02 6.74
N PRO A 217 -13.40 10.90 7.64
CA PRO A 217 -11.97 11.19 7.77
C PRO A 217 -11.14 9.98 8.23
N ALA A 218 -11.71 9.13 9.10
CA ALA A 218 -11.05 7.90 9.52
C ALA A 218 -10.97 6.88 8.38
N ILE A 219 -12.03 6.78 7.56
CA ILE A 219 -12.06 5.96 6.36
C ILE A 219 -10.95 6.43 5.39
N LEU A 220 -10.88 7.74 5.10
CA LEU A 220 -9.84 8.30 4.23
C LEU A 220 -8.43 8.01 4.76
N SER A 221 -8.21 8.17 6.07
CA SER A 221 -6.93 7.85 6.70
C SER A 221 -6.58 6.37 6.57
N GLY A 222 -7.55 5.48 6.76
CA GLY A 222 -7.38 4.04 6.55
C GLY A 222 -6.94 3.72 5.12
N PHE A 223 -7.49 4.42 4.13
CA PHE A 223 -7.11 4.24 2.72
C PHE A 223 -5.70 4.74 2.42
N ILE A 224 -5.33 5.90 2.93
CA ILE A 224 -3.99 6.46 2.72
C ILE A 224 -2.94 5.53 3.35
N LEU A 225 -3.20 5.03 4.55
CA LEU A 225 -2.31 4.07 5.21
C LEU A 225 -2.25 2.73 4.48
N ALA A 226 -3.38 2.25 3.96
CA ALA A 226 -3.48 1.06 3.13
C ALA A 226 -2.69 1.20 1.82
N PHE A 227 -2.78 2.36 1.17
CA PHE A 227 -1.99 2.70 -0.02
C PHE A 227 -0.49 2.70 0.29
N GLY A 228 -0.07 3.30 1.41
CA GLY A 228 1.33 3.29 1.84
C GLY A 228 1.86 1.86 2.06
N ARG A 229 1.04 0.96 2.64
CA ARG A 229 1.37 -0.46 2.78
C ARG A 229 1.51 -1.16 1.43
N ALA A 230 0.57 -0.94 0.51
CA ALA A 230 0.59 -1.52 -0.83
C ALA A 230 1.84 -1.10 -1.64
N LEU A 231 2.26 0.16 -1.52
CA LEU A 231 3.47 0.68 -2.18
C LEU A 231 4.75 -0.07 -1.77
N GLY A 232 4.86 -0.48 -0.51
CA GLY A 232 6.04 -1.15 0.04
C GLY A 232 6.07 -2.66 -0.17
N GLU A 233 5.00 -3.27 -0.70
CA GLU A 233 4.94 -4.72 -0.85
C GLU A 233 5.93 -5.22 -1.91
N THR A 234 6.72 -6.22 -1.54
CA THR A 234 7.85 -6.67 -2.35
C THR A 234 7.63 -8.08 -2.90
N VAL A 235 7.53 -9.07 -1.99
CA VAL A 235 7.58 -10.49 -2.35
C VAL A 235 6.33 -10.93 -3.10
N ALA A 236 5.15 -10.60 -2.57
CA ALA A 236 3.90 -11.00 -3.22
C ALA A 236 3.76 -10.38 -4.61
N VAL A 237 4.14 -9.11 -4.77
CA VAL A 237 4.07 -8.41 -6.06
C VAL A 237 5.04 -8.98 -7.07
N SER A 238 6.30 -9.25 -6.67
CA SER A 238 7.31 -9.80 -7.60
C SER A 238 6.90 -11.15 -8.21
N LEU A 239 6.06 -11.92 -7.50
CA LEU A 239 5.55 -13.20 -7.98
C LEU A 239 4.40 -13.09 -8.98
N VAL A 240 3.74 -11.93 -9.11
CA VAL A 240 2.49 -11.81 -9.89
C VAL A 240 2.46 -10.68 -10.90
N ILE A 241 3.40 -9.73 -10.87
CA ILE A 241 3.38 -8.53 -11.72
C ILE A 241 3.97 -8.76 -13.12
N GLY A 242 4.78 -9.80 -13.29
CA GLY A 242 5.41 -10.16 -14.57
C GLY A 242 6.80 -9.54 -14.80
N ASN A 243 7.29 -8.68 -13.91
CA ASN A 243 8.67 -8.15 -13.84
C ASN A 243 9.23 -7.66 -15.19
N SER A 244 8.49 -6.79 -15.86
CA SER A 244 8.84 -6.24 -17.18
C SER A 244 8.84 -4.71 -17.16
N PHE A 245 9.80 -4.09 -17.87
CA PHE A 245 9.93 -2.63 -17.96
C PHE A 245 8.92 -2.04 -18.94
N ASN A 246 7.63 -2.20 -18.66
CA ASN A 246 6.55 -1.59 -19.43
C ASN A 246 5.99 -0.37 -18.72
N LEU A 247 6.06 0.78 -19.39
CA LEU A 247 5.41 2.01 -18.96
C LEU A 247 4.08 2.16 -19.69
N THR A 248 3.01 1.64 -19.15
CA THR A 248 1.68 1.65 -19.78
C THR A 248 0.57 1.65 -18.72
N TYR A 249 -0.59 2.18 -19.11
CA TYR A 249 -1.81 2.13 -18.31
C TYR A 249 -2.69 0.90 -18.60
N LYS A 250 -2.28 0.01 -19.54
CA LYS A 250 -3.02 -1.20 -19.88
C LYS A 250 -2.96 -2.19 -18.73
N LEU A 251 -4.12 -2.55 -18.19
CA LEU A 251 -4.26 -3.37 -16.98
C LEU A 251 -3.65 -4.77 -17.10
N PHE A 252 -3.71 -5.35 -18.30
CA PHE A 252 -3.25 -6.73 -18.54
C PHE A 252 -1.79 -6.80 -18.97
N ALA A 253 -1.11 -5.66 -19.10
CA ALA A 253 0.30 -5.64 -19.40
C ALA A 253 1.15 -6.03 -18.17
N PRO A 254 2.23 -6.79 -18.36
CA PRO A 254 3.20 -7.04 -17.31
C PRO A 254 3.94 -5.73 -16.97
N GLY A 255 4.38 -5.60 -15.73
CA GLY A 255 5.05 -4.40 -15.24
C GLY A 255 6.14 -4.69 -14.22
N TYR A 256 6.67 -3.62 -13.64
CA TYR A 256 7.61 -3.65 -12.53
C TYR A 256 7.17 -2.67 -11.45
N THR A 257 7.36 -3.04 -10.16
CA THR A 257 7.38 -2.07 -9.06
C THR A 257 8.81 -1.81 -8.61
N ILE A 258 9.05 -0.71 -7.89
CA ILE A 258 10.39 -0.42 -7.34
C ILE A 258 10.83 -1.55 -6.41
N SER A 259 9.94 -2.01 -5.53
CA SER A 259 10.23 -3.07 -4.57
C SER A 259 10.53 -4.40 -5.26
N SER A 260 9.77 -4.80 -6.29
CA SER A 260 10.03 -6.01 -7.06
C SER A 260 11.31 -5.90 -7.90
N LEU A 261 11.63 -4.72 -8.45
CA LEU A 261 12.89 -4.47 -9.13
C LEU A 261 14.08 -4.68 -8.20
N ILE A 262 14.05 -4.08 -7.00
CA ILE A 262 15.10 -4.25 -6.01
C ILE A 262 15.26 -5.74 -5.66
N ALA A 263 14.17 -6.44 -5.35
CA ALA A 263 14.20 -7.86 -5.00
C ALA A 263 14.84 -8.73 -6.09
N ASN A 264 14.55 -8.45 -7.37
CA ASN A 264 15.01 -9.27 -8.48
C ASN A 264 16.43 -8.92 -8.94
N GLN A 265 16.86 -7.68 -8.80
CA GLN A 265 18.14 -7.20 -9.36
C GLN A 265 19.25 -7.07 -8.32
N PHE A 266 18.92 -6.97 -7.02
CA PHE A 266 19.91 -6.72 -5.98
C PHE A 266 21.00 -7.79 -5.89
N GLY A 267 20.65 -9.06 -6.11
CA GLY A 267 21.61 -10.18 -6.06
C GLY A 267 22.77 -10.06 -7.07
N ASN A 268 22.49 -9.48 -8.24
CA ASN A 268 23.48 -9.30 -9.30
C ASN A 268 23.99 -7.85 -9.41
N ALA A 269 23.48 -6.94 -8.59
CA ALA A 269 23.73 -5.51 -8.74
C ALA A 269 25.20 -5.13 -8.52
N SER A 270 25.94 -5.88 -7.70
CA SER A 270 27.36 -5.64 -7.41
C SER A 270 28.30 -5.91 -8.61
N ILE A 271 27.81 -6.62 -9.65
CA ILE A 271 28.59 -6.89 -10.86
C ILE A 271 28.72 -5.62 -11.71
N TYR A 272 27.75 -4.70 -11.58
CA TYR A 272 27.66 -3.49 -12.39
C TYR A 272 27.93 -2.23 -11.55
N GLN A 273 28.62 -1.26 -12.15
CA GLN A 273 29.07 -0.08 -11.42
C GLN A 273 27.92 0.81 -10.95
N TYR A 274 26.88 1.00 -11.80
CA TYR A 274 25.80 1.94 -11.52
C TYR A 274 24.46 1.27 -11.15
N MET A 275 24.35 -0.07 -11.27
CA MET A 275 23.11 -0.76 -10.94
C MET A 275 22.78 -0.65 -9.44
N THR A 276 23.74 -0.92 -8.55
CA THR A 276 23.54 -0.81 -7.09
C THR A 276 23.14 0.61 -6.68
N PRO A 277 23.83 1.69 -7.08
CA PRO A 277 23.37 3.06 -6.83
C PRO A 277 21.97 3.37 -7.39
N THR A 278 21.64 2.82 -8.56
CA THR A 278 20.30 2.99 -9.15
C THR A 278 19.21 2.33 -8.31
N LEU A 279 19.45 1.12 -7.79
CA LEU A 279 18.50 0.45 -6.89
C LEU A 279 18.32 1.24 -5.59
N TYR A 280 19.39 1.82 -5.03
CA TYR A 280 19.28 2.72 -3.88
C TYR A 280 18.49 3.99 -4.21
N ALA A 281 18.64 4.55 -5.42
CA ALA A 281 17.81 5.66 -5.87
C ALA A 281 16.33 5.28 -5.95
N GLY A 282 16.01 4.08 -6.44
CA GLY A 282 14.66 3.53 -6.40
C GLY A 282 14.13 3.41 -4.96
N GLY A 283 14.94 2.86 -4.05
CA GLY A 283 14.63 2.78 -2.61
C GLY A 283 14.38 4.14 -1.99
N LEU A 284 15.18 5.17 -2.33
CA LEU A 284 14.99 6.55 -1.88
C LEU A 284 13.63 7.12 -2.34
N VAL A 285 13.28 6.92 -3.61
CA VAL A 285 12.00 7.36 -4.16
C VAL A 285 10.85 6.69 -3.42
N LEU A 286 10.90 5.37 -3.22
CA LEU A 286 9.87 4.62 -2.52
C LEU A 286 9.73 5.10 -1.06
N PHE A 287 10.85 5.33 -0.39
CA PHE A 287 10.90 5.88 0.96
C PHE A 287 10.23 7.26 1.05
N LEU A 288 10.56 8.17 0.13
CA LEU A 288 9.97 9.51 0.09
C LEU A 288 8.46 9.49 -0.21
N ILE A 289 8.02 8.67 -1.18
CA ILE A 289 6.60 8.51 -1.47
C ILE A 289 5.88 7.95 -0.24
N GLY A 290 6.41 6.90 0.38
CA GLY A 290 5.86 6.30 1.58
C GLY A 290 5.77 7.29 2.75
N LEU A 291 6.80 8.10 2.96
CA LEU A 291 6.83 9.15 3.98
C LEU A 291 5.71 10.18 3.75
N VAL A 292 5.61 10.72 2.54
CA VAL A 292 4.60 11.73 2.18
C VAL A 292 3.19 11.17 2.38
N VAL A 293 2.93 9.97 1.87
CA VAL A 293 1.63 9.29 1.98
C VAL A 293 1.26 9.07 3.46
N ASN A 294 2.18 8.57 4.27
CA ASN A 294 1.92 8.35 5.71
C ASN A 294 1.69 9.66 6.48
N ILE A 295 2.46 10.71 6.20
CA ILE A 295 2.25 12.03 6.82
C ILE A 295 0.86 12.55 6.49
N ILE A 296 0.43 12.47 5.24
CA ILE A 296 -0.91 12.90 4.80
C ILE A 296 -1.98 12.07 5.53
N GLY A 297 -1.84 10.75 5.60
CA GLY A 297 -2.76 9.86 6.31
C GLY A 297 -2.92 10.20 7.78
N LEU A 298 -1.80 10.39 8.48
CA LEU A 298 -1.78 10.75 9.90
C LEU A 298 -2.37 12.15 10.15
N TYR A 299 -2.11 13.11 9.26
CA TYR A 299 -2.70 14.46 9.36
C TYR A 299 -4.23 14.41 9.34
N TYR A 300 -4.83 13.68 8.39
CA TYR A 300 -6.28 13.52 8.32
C TYR A 300 -6.85 12.77 9.53
N LEU A 301 -6.16 11.74 10.00
CA LEU A 301 -6.57 10.98 11.21
C LEU A 301 -6.57 11.85 12.46
N LYS A 302 -5.52 12.68 12.66
CA LYS A 302 -5.42 13.59 13.79
C LYS A 302 -6.54 14.62 13.77
N ARG A 303 -6.82 15.20 12.62
CA ARG A 303 -7.90 16.19 12.45
C ARG A 303 -9.26 15.59 12.80
N TRP A 304 -9.53 14.35 12.40
CA TRP A 304 -10.78 13.68 12.77
C TRP A 304 -10.91 13.46 14.29
N ARG A 305 -9.86 12.94 14.94
CA ARG A 305 -9.88 12.70 16.39
C ARG A 305 -10.18 13.96 17.20
N SER A 306 -9.67 15.11 16.78
CA SER A 306 -9.94 16.39 17.45
C SER A 306 -11.39 16.85 17.33
N HIS A 307 -12.16 16.38 16.33
CA HIS A 307 -13.59 16.70 16.19
C HIS A 307 -14.50 15.75 16.97
N VAL A 308 -14.00 14.55 17.35
CA VAL A 308 -14.77 13.53 18.08
C VAL A 308 -14.59 13.67 19.60
N SER A 309 -13.52 14.32 20.06
CA SER A 309 -13.20 14.52 21.48
C SER A 309 -13.85 15.75 22.11
N HIS A 310 -14.64 16.50 21.35
CA HIS A 310 -15.51 17.58 21.82
C HIS A 310 -16.98 17.21 21.59
#